data_1aca606385a572f315580fcf06008c27
#
_entry.id   1aca606385a572f315580fcf06008c27
#
_cell.length_a   1.000
_cell.length_b   1.000
_cell.length_c   1.000
_cell.angle_alpha   90.00
_cell.angle_beta   90.00
_cell.angle_gamma   90.00
#
_symmetry.space_group_name_H-M   'P 1'
#
loop_
_entity.id
_entity.type
_entity.pdbx_description
1 polymer ?
#
loop_
_entity_poly.entity_id
_entity_poly.type
_entity_poly.pdbx_seq_one_letter_code
_entity_poly.pdbx_strand_id
1 'polypeptide(L)'
;MKAAALGLAALALLSSAPALADGPDADELARKTLRADAFAWEGARTRLRMVLIEKDGERRERAMEVVARRHQGLLQTRVRFLAPRDLAGTAFLMREKKGAPSEQWIYLSGLKRTRRIVGREREGSFMGSDFTYADMQRVDPRYTAQKRLDDAKVGSTETYVLETTIDAKSGSAYGKLVTWVRKSDFVALRTRFYDKSGKLVKTLYARKVKKLEGKPVVVEARMQSEGGHATELIIEGMERRDDLDDDLFSPNALERF
;
A
#
# COMPACT_ATOMS: atom_id res chain seq x y z
N MET A 1 -58.01 7.05 -60.54
CA MET A 1 -56.84 6.23 -60.25
C MET A 1 -55.97 7.00 -59.25
N LYS A 2 -55.95 6.58 -57.96
CA LYS A 2 -55.23 7.26 -56.88
C LYS A 2 -53.97 6.43 -56.54
N ALA A 3 -52.78 6.98 -56.73
CA ALA A 3 -51.52 6.35 -56.35
C ALA A 3 -51.22 6.69 -54.88
N ALA A 4 -51.04 5.66 -54.04
CA ALA A 4 -50.66 5.76 -52.66
C ALA A 4 -49.11 5.74 -52.58
N ALA A 5 -48.51 6.79 -52.01
CA ALA A 5 -47.07 6.86 -51.70
C ALA A 5 -46.82 6.22 -50.32
N LEU A 6 -46.07 5.12 -50.27
CA LEU A 6 -45.54 4.55 -49.01
C LEU A 6 -44.30 5.32 -48.60
N GLY A 7 -44.38 6.02 -47.46
CA GLY A 7 -43.23 6.62 -46.82
C GLY A 7 -42.47 5.61 -45.95
N LEU A 8 -41.22 5.32 -46.29
CA LEU A 8 -40.29 4.48 -45.51
C LEU A 8 -39.68 5.35 -44.38
N ALA A 9 -40.10 5.15 -43.15
CA ALA A 9 -39.45 5.77 -41.98
C ALA A 9 -38.19 4.96 -41.63
N ALA A 10 -36.99 5.52 -41.87
CA ALA A 10 -35.73 4.95 -41.46
C ALA A 10 -35.52 5.24 -39.97
N LEU A 11 -35.60 4.20 -39.15
CA LEU A 11 -35.29 4.24 -37.73
C LEU A 11 -33.77 4.23 -37.59
N ALA A 12 -33.17 5.42 -37.32
CA ALA A 12 -31.74 5.51 -37.02
C ALA A 12 -31.49 4.98 -35.60
N LEU A 13 -30.92 3.76 -35.52
CA LEU A 13 -30.34 3.23 -34.28
C LEU A 13 -29.08 4.06 -33.93
N LEU A 14 -29.23 5.01 -33.01
CA LEU A 14 -28.10 5.65 -32.35
C LEU A 14 -27.41 4.63 -31.49
N SER A 15 -26.35 4.01 -32.03
CA SER A 15 -25.37 3.25 -31.24
C SER A 15 -24.66 4.25 -30.33
N SER A 16 -25.06 4.31 -29.06
CA SER A 16 -24.27 4.98 -28.04
C SER A 16 -22.96 4.23 -27.85
N ALA A 17 -21.89 4.70 -28.49
CA ALA A 17 -20.55 4.26 -28.17
C ALA A 17 -20.32 4.50 -26.66
N PRO A 18 -19.76 3.53 -25.91
CA PRO A 18 -19.40 3.76 -24.53
C PRO A 18 -18.47 4.96 -24.50
N ALA A 19 -18.85 6.02 -23.79
CA ALA A 19 -17.98 7.16 -23.55
C ALA A 19 -16.69 6.61 -22.89
N LEU A 20 -15.56 6.79 -23.56
CA LEU A 20 -14.26 6.48 -22.98
C LEU A 20 -14.21 7.25 -21.64
N ALA A 21 -14.12 6.52 -20.55
CA ALA A 21 -14.05 7.10 -19.21
C ALA A 21 -12.89 8.10 -19.19
N ASP A 22 -13.17 9.36 -18.90
CA ASP A 22 -12.18 10.43 -18.86
C ASP A 22 -11.10 10.08 -17.83
N GLY A 23 -9.80 10.10 -18.23
CA GLY A 23 -8.66 9.82 -17.37
C GLY A 23 -7.89 8.53 -17.72
N PRO A 24 -6.94 8.11 -16.85
CA PRO A 24 -6.06 6.98 -17.09
C PRO A 24 -6.81 5.64 -17.14
N ASP A 25 -6.33 4.71 -17.96
CA ASP A 25 -6.75 3.32 -17.90
C ASP A 25 -6.32 2.65 -16.56
N ALA A 26 -6.76 1.42 -16.32
CA ALA A 26 -6.50 0.73 -15.05
C ALA A 26 -5.01 0.49 -14.77
N ASP A 27 -4.24 0.10 -15.78
CA ASP A 27 -2.81 -0.18 -15.63
C ASP A 27 -2.00 1.12 -15.49
N GLU A 28 -2.37 2.17 -16.23
CA GLU A 28 -1.78 3.48 -16.07
C GLU A 28 -2.06 4.06 -14.68
N LEU A 29 -3.30 3.92 -14.19
CA LEU A 29 -3.70 4.35 -12.86
C LEU A 29 -2.89 3.62 -11.79
N ALA A 30 -2.74 2.30 -11.89
CA ALA A 30 -1.92 1.50 -10.99
C ALA A 30 -0.45 1.99 -10.97
N ARG A 31 0.14 2.24 -12.14
CA ARG A 31 1.53 2.75 -12.24
C ARG A 31 1.67 4.14 -11.62
N LYS A 32 0.72 5.06 -11.88
CA LYS A 32 0.73 6.43 -11.32
C LYS A 32 0.59 6.39 -9.79
N THR A 33 -0.31 5.54 -9.26
CA THR A 33 -0.50 5.37 -7.82
C THR A 33 0.77 4.85 -7.14
N LEU A 34 1.45 3.87 -7.76
CA LEU A 34 2.73 3.34 -7.24
C LEU A 34 3.85 4.38 -7.24
N ARG A 35 3.85 5.33 -8.19
CA ARG A 35 4.82 6.43 -8.23
C ARG A 35 4.53 7.53 -7.22
N ALA A 36 3.27 7.70 -6.83
CA ALA A 36 2.84 8.66 -5.81
C ALA A 36 3.01 8.14 -4.37
N ASP A 37 3.49 6.91 -4.20
CA ASP A 37 3.77 6.33 -2.88
C ASP A 37 4.88 7.10 -2.17
N ALA A 38 4.77 7.20 -0.83
CA ALA A 38 5.74 7.87 0.04
C ALA A 38 7.18 7.35 -0.10
N PHE A 39 7.33 6.09 -0.52
CA PHE A 39 8.63 5.46 -0.82
C PHE A 39 9.09 5.69 -2.28
N ALA A 40 8.50 6.65 -3.00
CA ALA A 40 8.94 7.04 -4.35
C ALA A 40 10.26 7.83 -4.38
N TRP A 41 10.85 8.17 -3.23
CA TRP A 41 12.17 8.76 -3.15
C TRP A 41 13.25 7.70 -3.37
N GLU A 42 14.37 8.10 -3.98
CA GLU A 42 15.52 7.20 -4.19
C GLU A 42 16.09 6.71 -2.85
N GLY A 43 16.01 7.54 -1.79
CA GLY A 43 16.36 7.18 -0.44
C GLY A 43 15.77 8.13 0.59
N ALA A 44 15.34 7.60 1.75
CA ALA A 44 14.81 8.39 2.85
C ALA A 44 15.08 7.74 4.20
N ARG A 45 15.26 8.58 5.21
CA ARG A 45 15.22 8.22 6.63
C ARG A 45 14.00 8.89 7.26
N THR A 46 13.17 8.12 7.93
CA THR A 46 11.88 8.56 8.47
C THR A 46 11.78 8.18 9.93
N ARG A 47 11.44 9.13 10.80
CA ARG A 47 10.97 8.85 12.16
C ARG A 47 9.46 8.67 12.11
N LEU A 48 9.00 7.55 12.63
CA LEU A 48 7.60 7.13 12.54
C LEU A 48 7.11 6.69 13.91
N ARG A 49 5.95 7.19 14.29
CA ARG A 49 5.20 6.73 15.46
C ARG A 49 4.06 5.84 14.99
N MET A 50 3.98 4.64 15.58
CA MET A 50 2.90 3.69 15.40
C MET A 50 2.06 3.68 16.66
N VAL A 51 0.74 3.82 16.55
CA VAL A 51 -0.21 3.76 17.67
C VAL A 51 -1.15 2.60 17.41
N LEU A 52 -1.10 1.60 18.27
CA LEU A 52 -2.05 0.49 18.30
C LEU A 52 -3.25 0.90 19.14
N ILE A 53 -4.45 0.67 18.62
CA ILE A 53 -5.71 1.05 19.27
C ILE A 53 -6.55 -0.21 19.39
N GLU A 54 -6.75 -0.66 20.62
CA GLU A 54 -7.56 -1.82 20.94
C GLU A 54 -9.06 -1.50 20.81
N LYS A 55 -9.93 -2.51 20.87
CA LYS A 55 -11.40 -2.34 20.78
C LYS A 55 -12.00 -1.48 21.88
N ASP A 56 -11.41 -1.55 23.06
CA ASP A 56 -11.83 -0.78 24.25
C ASP A 56 -11.26 0.65 24.26
N GLY A 57 -10.43 0.97 23.24
CA GLY A 57 -9.80 2.28 23.10
C GLY A 57 -8.42 2.40 23.76
N GLU A 58 -7.90 1.34 24.41
CA GLU A 58 -6.52 1.33 24.90
C GLU A 58 -5.56 1.63 23.77
N ARG A 59 -4.55 2.47 24.06
CA ARG A 59 -3.55 2.93 23.07
C ARG A 59 -2.17 2.53 23.53
N ARG A 60 -1.41 1.90 22.63
CA ARG A 60 0.00 1.55 22.83
C ARG A 60 0.84 2.17 21.72
N GLU A 61 1.86 2.90 22.11
CA GLU A 61 2.70 3.63 21.17
C GLU A 61 4.05 2.95 20.96
N ARG A 62 4.59 3.11 19.75
CA ARG A 62 5.92 2.64 19.36
C ARG A 62 6.60 3.69 18.54
N ALA A 63 7.85 3.98 18.86
CA ALA A 63 8.69 4.83 18.04
C ALA A 63 9.57 3.95 17.15
N MET A 64 9.69 4.33 15.89
CA MET A 64 10.47 3.58 14.89
C MET A 64 11.29 4.53 14.02
N GLU A 65 12.43 4.06 13.57
CA GLU A 65 13.15 4.60 12.43
C GLU A 65 12.94 3.69 11.24
N VAL A 66 12.57 4.27 10.12
CA VAL A 66 12.46 3.59 8.83
C VAL A 66 13.47 4.19 7.88
N VAL A 67 14.34 3.35 7.34
CA VAL A 67 15.26 3.70 6.27
C VAL A 67 14.84 2.93 5.03
N ALA A 68 14.57 3.63 3.95
CA ALA A 68 14.13 3.03 2.70
C ALA A 68 14.89 3.63 1.52
N ARG A 69 15.17 2.81 0.51
CA ARG A 69 15.75 3.27 -0.75
C ARG A 69 15.27 2.44 -1.93
N ARG A 70 15.47 2.98 -3.13
CA ARG A 70 15.38 2.22 -4.38
C ARG A 70 16.78 1.92 -4.88
N HIS A 71 17.10 0.63 -4.95
CA HIS A 71 18.34 0.14 -5.54
C HIS A 71 18.00 -0.62 -6.82
N GLN A 72 18.48 -0.14 -7.98
CA GLN A 72 18.14 -0.70 -9.30
C GLN A 72 16.61 -0.81 -9.53
N GLY A 73 15.85 0.18 -9.06
CA GLY A 73 14.37 0.22 -9.16
C GLY A 73 13.62 -0.65 -8.14
N LEU A 74 14.34 -1.46 -7.33
CA LEU A 74 13.76 -2.35 -6.31
C LEU A 74 13.79 -1.68 -4.93
N LEU A 75 12.67 -1.78 -4.20
CA LEU A 75 12.55 -1.21 -2.87
C LEU A 75 13.30 -2.07 -1.84
N GLN A 76 14.08 -1.40 -1.00
CA GLN A 76 14.71 -1.95 0.20
C GLN A 76 14.28 -1.10 1.39
N THR A 77 13.79 -1.74 2.45
CA THR A 77 13.28 -1.05 3.63
C THR A 77 13.80 -1.72 4.88
N ARG A 78 14.37 -0.94 5.79
CA ARG A 78 14.75 -1.35 7.13
C ARG A 78 13.95 -0.56 8.14
N VAL A 79 13.31 -1.25 9.07
CA VAL A 79 12.59 -0.67 10.21
C VAL A 79 13.35 -1.03 11.48
N ARG A 80 13.56 -0.08 12.38
CA ARG A 80 14.11 -0.32 13.70
C ARG A 80 13.19 0.29 14.75
N PHE A 81 12.82 -0.49 15.74
CA PHE A 81 12.06 -0.01 16.89
C PHE A 81 13.01 0.71 17.86
N LEU A 82 12.60 1.91 18.29
CA LEU A 82 13.32 2.76 19.23
C LEU A 82 12.68 2.72 20.60
N ALA A 83 11.37 2.55 20.68
CA ALA A 83 10.56 2.45 21.89
C ALA A 83 9.32 1.57 21.63
N PRO A 84 8.71 0.99 22.66
CA PRO A 84 9.11 0.97 24.06
C PRO A 84 10.34 0.08 24.33
N ARG A 85 10.82 0.05 25.59
CA ARG A 85 12.08 -0.62 25.97
C ARG A 85 12.14 -2.11 25.62
N ASP A 86 11.04 -2.83 25.73
CA ASP A 86 10.92 -4.25 25.41
C ASP A 86 11.04 -4.56 23.92
N LEU A 87 10.75 -3.58 23.05
CA LEU A 87 10.90 -3.68 21.59
C LEU A 87 12.16 -2.98 21.05
N ALA A 88 12.76 -2.10 21.84
CA ALA A 88 13.92 -1.32 21.40
C ALA A 88 15.03 -2.22 20.86
N GLY A 89 15.58 -1.85 19.69
CA GLY A 89 16.58 -2.63 18.96
C GLY A 89 16.01 -3.74 18.08
N THR A 90 14.75 -4.17 18.26
CA THR A 90 14.09 -5.06 17.29
C THR A 90 14.07 -4.39 15.91
N ALA A 91 14.43 -5.14 14.86
CA ALA A 91 14.56 -4.59 13.53
C ALA A 91 13.99 -5.53 12.48
N PHE A 92 13.45 -4.96 11.42
CA PHE A 92 12.90 -5.67 10.27
C PHE A 92 13.57 -5.18 8.99
N LEU A 93 13.83 -6.10 8.07
CA LEU A 93 14.37 -5.81 6.74
C LEU A 93 13.49 -6.44 5.69
N MET A 94 13.14 -5.67 4.66
CA MET A 94 12.50 -6.15 3.44
C MET A 94 13.35 -5.74 2.23
N ARG A 95 13.55 -6.66 1.29
CA ARG A 95 14.19 -6.40 0.00
C ARG A 95 13.33 -6.95 -1.11
N GLU A 96 12.87 -6.09 -2.00
CA GLU A 96 12.24 -6.54 -3.24
C GLU A 96 13.24 -7.32 -4.10
N LYS A 97 12.73 -8.31 -4.84
CA LYS A 97 13.47 -9.11 -5.81
C LYS A 97 12.78 -9.06 -7.17
N LYS A 98 13.58 -8.93 -8.22
CA LYS A 98 13.04 -9.00 -9.58
C LYS A 98 12.57 -10.42 -9.89
N GLY A 99 11.29 -10.57 -10.20
CA GLY A 99 10.72 -11.86 -10.61
C GLY A 99 10.61 -12.92 -9.52
N ALA A 100 10.78 -12.56 -8.25
CA ALA A 100 10.66 -13.46 -7.11
C ALA A 100 9.98 -12.74 -5.92
N PRO A 101 9.42 -13.47 -4.95
CA PRO A 101 8.90 -12.87 -3.73
C PRO A 101 9.98 -12.09 -2.98
N SER A 102 9.60 -10.96 -2.38
CA SER A 102 10.48 -10.15 -1.54
C SER A 102 11.09 -10.99 -0.42
N GLU A 103 12.32 -10.70 -0.06
CA GLU A 103 12.97 -11.31 1.09
C GLU A 103 12.69 -10.47 2.34
N GLN A 104 12.37 -11.13 3.44
CA GLN A 104 12.05 -10.47 4.71
C GLN A 104 12.78 -11.16 5.87
N TRP A 105 13.36 -10.35 6.77
CA TRP A 105 14.02 -10.80 7.99
C TRP A 105 13.57 -9.95 9.16
N ILE A 106 13.57 -10.56 10.33
CA ILE A 106 13.36 -9.89 11.60
C ILE A 106 14.47 -10.26 12.58
N TYR A 107 15.03 -9.26 13.21
CA TYR A 107 15.88 -9.39 14.39
C TYR A 107 15.04 -9.09 15.64
N LEU A 108 14.97 -10.03 16.56
CA LEU A 108 14.30 -9.90 17.84
C LEU A 108 15.34 -9.61 18.91
N SER A 109 15.38 -8.36 19.39
CA SER A 109 16.38 -7.87 20.34
C SER A 109 16.40 -8.68 21.65
N GLY A 110 15.23 -9.05 22.16
CA GLY A 110 15.09 -9.89 23.36
C GLY A 110 15.66 -11.30 23.22
N LEU A 111 15.70 -11.85 22.00
CA LEU A 111 16.24 -13.17 21.70
C LEU A 111 17.64 -13.11 21.09
N LYS A 112 18.13 -11.90 20.76
CA LYS A 112 19.41 -11.66 20.05
C LYS A 112 19.55 -12.55 18.79
N ARG A 113 18.47 -12.69 18.04
CA ARG A 113 18.40 -13.62 16.91
C ARG A 113 17.73 -12.99 15.69
N THR A 114 18.42 -13.10 14.56
CA THR A 114 17.85 -12.80 13.23
C THR A 114 17.23 -14.08 12.66
N ARG A 115 16.02 -13.95 12.09
CA ARG A 115 15.38 -15.03 11.34
C ARG A 115 14.69 -14.50 10.08
N ARG A 116 14.53 -15.35 9.10
CA ARG A 116 13.80 -15.06 7.86
C ARG A 116 12.32 -15.27 8.08
N ILE A 117 11.47 -14.37 7.52
CA ILE A 117 10.03 -14.50 7.47
C ILE A 117 9.67 -15.17 6.14
N VAL A 118 9.05 -16.35 6.18
CA VAL A 118 8.76 -17.15 4.98
C VAL A 118 7.34 -17.70 4.98
N GLY A 119 6.80 -17.97 3.79
CA GLY A 119 5.51 -18.64 3.63
C GLY A 119 4.38 -17.92 4.37
N ARG A 120 3.58 -18.69 5.13
CA ARG A 120 2.43 -18.17 5.88
C ARG A 120 2.78 -17.23 7.03
N GLU A 121 4.02 -17.20 7.50
CA GLU A 121 4.44 -16.23 8.52
C GLU A 121 4.24 -14.78 8.05
N ARG A 122 4.26 -14.55 6.73
CA ARG A 122 4.00 -13.22 6.15
C ARG A 122 2.58 -12.73 6.37
N GLU A 123 1.62 -13.63 6.57
CA GLU A 123 0.23 -13.30 6.88
C GLU A 123 0.05 -12.90 8.36
N GLY A 124 1.06 -13.16 9.19
CA GLY A 124 1.08 -12.79 10.60
C GLY A 124 1.17 -11.29 10.79
N SER A 125 0.64 -10.83 11.93
CA SER A 125 0.67 -9.43 12.35
C SER A 125 2.11 -8.91 12.44
N PHE A 126 2.37 -7.73 11.84
CA PHE A 126 3.62 -7.02 12.00
C PHE A 126 3.70 -6.43 13.41
N MET A 127 4.41 -7.14 14.28
CA MET A 127 4.62 -6.74 15.68
C MET A 127 3.33 -6.44 16.44
N GLY A 128 2.25 -7.19 16.21
CA GLY A 128 0.97 -7.01 16.88
C GLY A 128 0.12 -5.84 16.37
N SER A 129 0.49 -5.21 15.26
CA SER A 129 -0.32 -4.18 14.59
C SER A 129 -1.35 -4.80 13.63
N ASP A 130 -2.25 -3.98 13.06
CA ASP A 130 -3.17 -4.40 12.00
C ASP A 130 -2.51 -4.52 10.62
N PHE A 131 -1.25 -4.17 10.52
CA PHE A 131 -0.42 -4.50 9.37
C PHE A 131 0.11 -5.92 9.49
N THR A 132 0.24 -6.61 8.36
CA THR A 132 0.92 -7.91 8.27
C THR A 132 2.31 -7.73 7.66
N TYR A 133 3.17 -8.75 7.79
CA TYR A 133 4.45 -8.73 7.07
C TYR A 133 4.22 -8.70 5.54
N ALA A 134 3.12 -9.26 5.04
CA ALA A 134 2.75 -9.17 3.62
C ALA A 134 2.43 -7.75 3.16
N ASP A 135 1.90 -6.88 4.05
CA ASP A 135 1.62 -5.48 3.70
C ASP A 135 2.89 -4.65 3.51
N MET A 136 4.04 -5.13 3.99
CA MET A 136 5.33 -4.45 3.83
C MET A 136 5.93 -4.63 2.44
N GLN A 137 5.33 -5.43 1.57
CA GLN A 137 5.78 -5.71 0.22
C GLN A 137 4.71 -5.37 -0.81
N ARG A 138 5.14 -5.14 -2.04
CA ARG A 138 4.22 -5.05 -3.18
C ARG A 138 3.82 -6.44 -3.64
N VAL A 139 2.58 -6.59 -4.08
CA VAL A 139 2.17 -7.80 -4.81
C VAL A 139 2.84 -7.77 -6.18
N ASP A 140 3.39 -8.89 -6.60
CA ASP A 140 4.04 -9.03 -7.91
C ASP A 140 3.00 -8.78 -9.01
N PRO A 141 3.23 -7.83 -9.94
CA PRO A 141 2.29 -7.49 -11.00
C PRO A 141 1.88 -8.67 -11.87
N ARG A 142 2.73 -9.71 -11.99
CA ARG A 142 2.40 -10.93 -12.75
C ARG A 142 1.21 -11.71 -12.17
N TYR A 143 0.89 -11.47 -10.92
CA TYR A 143 -0.22 -12.11 -10.20
C TYR A 143 -1.35 -11.14 -9.90
N THR A 144 -1.42 -10.01 -10.62
CA THR A 144 -2.49 -9.03 -10.44
C THR A 144 -3.17 -8.71 -11.75
N ALA A 145 -4.48 -8.49 -11.71
CA ALA A 145 -5.24 -7.89 -12.79
C ALA A 145 -5.92 -6.61 -12.30
N GLN A 146 -5.83 -5.57 -13.12
CA GLN A 146 -6.34 -4.25 -12.79
C GLN A 146 -7.67 -4.00 -13.51
N LYS A 147 -8.62 -3.42 -12.80
CA LYS A 147 -9.89 -2.94 -13.37
C LYS A 147 -10.21 -1.57 -12.82
N ARG A 148 -10.43 -0.60 -13.70
CA ARG A 148 -10.99 0.68 -13.28
C ARG A 148 -12.49 0.52 -13.06
N LEU A 149 -12.97 0.96 -11.89
CA LEU A 149 -14.37 1.08 -11.54
C LEU A 149 -14.84 2.52 -11.76
N ASP A 150 -16.15 2.75 -11.60
CA ASP A 150 -16.72 4.09 -11.66
C ASP A 150 -16.06 5.01 -10.63
N ASP A 151 -15.84 6.26 -11.04
CA ASP A 151 -15.26 7.27 -10.16
C ASP A 151 -16.16 7.51 -8.94
N ALA A 152 -15.54 7.84 -7.81
CA ALA A 152 -16.23 8.07 -6.55
C ALA A 152 -15.58 9.20 -5.76
N LYS A 153 -16.18 9.56 -4.61
CA LYS A 153 -15.61 10.54 -3.69
C LYS A 153 -15.14 9.87 -2.40
N VAL A 154 -14.07 10.42 -1.83
CA VAL A 154 -13.65 10.18 -0.45
C VAL A 154 -13.81 11.52 0.30
N GLY A 155 -14.87 11.65 1.10
CA GLY A 155 -15.32 12.96 1.58
C GLY A 155 -15.73 13.85 0.40
N SER A 156 -15.13 15.04 0.29
CA SER A 156 -15.31 15.95 -0.83
C SER A 156 -14.33 15.74 -2.00
N THR A 157 -13.37 14.81 -1.87
CA THR A 157 -12.29 14.64 -2.85
C THR A 157 -12.68 13.67 -3.94
N GLU A 158 -12.57 14.10 -5.20
CA GLU A 158 -12.77 13.28 -6.40
C GLU A 158 -11.66 12.23 -6.50
N THR A 159 -12.05 10.98 -6.76
CA THR A 159 -11.13 9.85 -6.88
C THR A 159 -11.46 8.98 -8.08
N TYR A 160 -10.41 8.45 -8.71
CA TYR A 160 -10.50 7.22 -9.50
C TYR A 160 -10.61 6.03 -8.56
N VAL A 161 -11.32 4.99 -8.97
CA VAL A 161 -11.41 3.74 -8.19
C VAL A 161 -10.77 2.60 -8.97
N LEU A 162 -9.77 1.98 -8.35
CA LEU A 162 -9.01 0.87 -8.91
C LEU A 162 -9.31 -0.40 -8.14
N GLU A 163 -9.81 -1.43 -8.81
CA GLU A 163 -9.87 -2.78 -8.30
C GLU A 163 -8.65 -3.57 -8.79
N THR A 164 -7.94 -4.20 -7.85
CA THR A 164 -6.82 -5.09 -8.12
C THR A 164 -7.21 -6.50 -7.66
N THR A 165 -7.43 -7.41 -8.59
CA THR A 165 -7.60 -8.84 -8.30
C THR A 165 -6.23 -9.49 -8.17
N ILE A 166 -6.09 -10.38 -7.18
CA ILE A 166 -4.82 -11.04 -6.86
C ILE A 166 -4.98 -12.55 -7.08
N ASP A 167 -4.15 -13.11 -7.98
CA ASP A 167 -4.13 -14.55 -8.25
C ASP A 167 -3.69 -15.34 -6.99
N ALA A 168 -4.34 -16.45 -6.73
CA ALA A 168 -4.03 -17.34 -5.61
C ALA A 168 -2.57 -17.86 -5.64
N LYS A 169 -1.96 -17.95 -6.83
CA LYS A 169 -0.55 -18.35 -7.02
C LYS A 169 0.45 -17.34 -6.45
N SER A 170 0.03 -16.09 -6.19
CA SER A 170 0.87 -15.08 -5.55
C SER A 170 1.28 -15.44 -4.12
N GLY A 171 0.55 -16.36 -3.46
CA GLY A 171 0.70 -16.64 -2.03
C GLY A 171 0.19 -15.54 -1.11
N SER A 172 -0.51 -14.53 -1.64
CA SER A 172 -1.12 -13.47 -0.85
C SER A 172 -2.31 -14.01 -0.03
N ALA A 173 -2.52 -13.47 1.17
CA ALA A 173 -3.74 -13.69 1.96
C ALA A 173 -4.96 -13.01 1.34
N TYR A 174 -4.75 -11.99 0.51
CA TYR A 174 -5.80 -11.21 -0.12
C TYR A 174 -6.13 -11.77 -1.52
N GLY A 175 -7.43 -11.77 -1.87
CA GLY A 175 -7.91 -12.05 -3.20
C GLY A 175 -8.16 -10.78 -4.01
N LYS A 176 -8.40 -9.65 -3.32
CA LYS A 176 -8.74 -8.39 -3.98
C LYS A 176 -8.41 -7.17 -3.12
N LEU A 177 -8.00 -6.09 -3.78
CA LEU A 177 -7.92 -4.74 -3.22
C LEU A 177 -8.86 -3.81 -3.99
N VAL A 178 -9.45 -2.82 -3.32
CA VAL A 178 -10.14 -1.71 -3.96
C VAL A 178 -9.55 -0.41 -3.41
N THR A 179 -8.96 0.41 -4.30
CA THR A 179 -8.22 1.60 -3.94
C THR A 179 -8.87 2.84 -4.54
N TRP A 180 -9.13 3.85 -3.71
CA TRP A 180 -9.59 5.18 -4.10
C TRP A 180 -8.39 6.10 -4.25
N VAL A 181 -8.13 6.54 -5.46
CA VAL A 181 -6.94 7.28 -5.87
C VAL A 181 -7.33 8.72 -6.18
N ARG A 182 -6.76 9.70 -5.49
CA ARG A 182 -7.04 11.12 -5.70
C ARG A 182 -6.67 11.53 -7.12
N LYS A 183 -7.61 12.21 -7.84
CA LYS A 183 -7.41 12.56 -9.24
C LYS A 183 -6.25 13.54 -9.46
N SER A 184 -6.01 14.46 -8.53
CA SER A 184 -5.05 15.55 -8.70
C SER A 184 -3.57 15.12 -8.67
N ASP A 185 -3.24 14.04 -7.94
CA ASP A 185 -1.85 13.65 -7.69
C ASP A 185 -1.63 12.15 -7.50
N PHE A 186 -2.64 11.35 -7.76
CA PHE A 186 -2.62 9.88 -7.72
C PHE A 186 -2.29 9.27 -6.36
N VAL A 187 -2.45 10.02 -5.25
CA VAL A 187 -2.33 9.48 -3.89
C VAL A 187 -3.50 8.56 -3.58
N ALA A 188 -3.21 7.36 -3.09
CA ALA A 188 -4.21 6.44 -2.55
C ALA A 188 -4.76 7.00 -1.23
N LEU A 189 -6.04 7.41 -1.22
CA LEU A 189 -6.70 7.96 -0.03
C LEU A 189 -7.34 6.89 0.83
N ARG A 190 -7.76 5.78 0.22
CA ARG A 190 -8.37 4.64 0.89
C ARG A 190 -8.06 3.37 0.12
N THR A 191 -7.75 2.28 0.82
CA THR A 191 -7.63 0.94 0.24
C THR A 191 -8.37 -0.05 1.11
N ARG A 192 -9.30 -0.81 0.53
CA ARG A 192 -10.00 -1.92 1.16
C ARG A 192 -9.33 -3.24 0.78
N PHE A 193 -9.11 -4.10 1.77
CA PHE A 193 -8.47 -5.39 1.61
C PHE A 193 -9.51 -6.48 1.80
N TYR A 194 -9.66 -7.35 0.80
CA TYR A 194 -10.59 -8.46 0.82
C TYR A 194 -9.81 -9.78 0.80
N ASP A 195 -10.21 -10.74 1.61
CA ASP A 195 -9.64 -12.07 1.60
C ASP A 195 -10.03 -12.86 0.32
N LYS A 196 -9.58 -14.11 0.21
CA LYS A 196 -9.87 -14.99 -0.93
C LYS A 196 -11.34 -15.38 -1.04
N SER A 197 -12.13 -15.25 0.03
CA SER A 197 -13.57 -15.48 0.04
C SER A 197 -14.38 -14.24 -0.38
N GLY A 198 -13.71 -13.11 -0.57
CA GLY A 198 -14.35 -11.82 -0.88
C GLY A 198 -14.84 -11.05 0.33
N LYS A 199 -14.52 -11.48 1.55
CA LYS A 199 -14.86 -10.77 2.79
C LYS A 199 -13.89 -9.60 3.00
N LEU A 200 -14.43 -8.42 3.33
CA LEU A 200 -13.62 -7.27 3.78
C LEU A 200 -12.93 -7.63 5.11
N VAL A 201 -11.62 -7.44 5.19
CA VAL A 201 -10.84 -7.77 6.39
C VAL A 201 -10.27 -6.52 7.06
N LYS A 202 -9.91 -5.50 6.30
CA LYS A 202 -9.39 -4.22 6.81
C LYS A 202 -9.43 -3.12 5.76
N THR A 203 -9.31 -1.89 6.24
CA THR A 203 -9.27 -0.69 5.39
C THR A 203 -8.12 0.21 5.81
N LEU A 204 -7.28 0.62 4.86
CA LEU A 204 -6.25 1.64 5.05
C LEU A 204 -6.80 3.00 4.61
N TYR A 205 -6.61 4.01 5.44
CA TYR A 205 -6.97 5.40 5.18
C TYR A 205 -5.73 6.29 5.20
N ALA A 206 -5.54 7.12 4.20
CA ALA A 206 -4.65 8.28 4.28
C ALA A 206 -5.37 9.40 5.03
N ARG A 207 -4.99 9.64 6.28
CA ARG A 207 -5.65 10.62 7.17
C ARG A 207 -5.16 12.04 6.90
N LYS A 208 -3.87 12.17 6.55
CA LYS A 208 -3.25 13.46 6.24
C LYS A 208 -2.18 13.30 5.18
N VAL A 209 -2.23 14.17 4.19
CA VAL A 209 -1.25 14.25 3.12
C VAL A 209 -0.60 15.63 3.18
N LYS A 210 0.72 15.68 3.14
CA LYS A 210 1.51 16.91 3.04
C LYS A 210 2.36 16.89 1.78
N LYS A 211 2.76 18.05 1.28
CA LYS A 211 3.81 18.14 0.26
C LYS A 211 5.17 18.26 0.97
N LEU A 212 6.08 17.34 0.70
CA LEU A 212 7.46 17.35 1.14
C LEU A 212 8.33 17.39 -0.11
N GLU A 213 9.17 18.41 -0.24
CA GLU A 213 9.99 18.67 -1.46
C GLU A 213 9.16 18.58 -2.75
N GLY A 214 7.96 19.15 -2.75
CA GLY A 214 7.05 19.18 -3.90
C GLY A 214 6.27 17.89 -4.18
N LYS A 215 6.59 16.77 -3.51
CA LYS A 215 5.89 15.48 -3.67
C LYS A 215 4.82 15.29 -2.58
N PRO A 216 3.65 14.73 -2.91
CA PRO A 216 2.66 14.38 -1.91
C PRO A 216 3.16 13.18 -1.08
N VAL A 217 3.06 13.28 0.24
CA VAL A 217 3.42 12.23 1.19
C VAL A 217 2.29 12.04 2.19
N VAL A 218 1.83 10.81 2.37
CA VAL A 218 0.88 10.45 3.43
C VAL A 218 1.64 10.48 4.75
N VAL A 219 1.41 11.52 5.55
CA VAL A 219 2.10 11.71 6.84
C VAL A 219 1.34 11.12 8.03
N GLU A 220 0.05 10.84 7.86
CA GLU A 220 -0.76 10.10 8.83
C GLU A 220 -1.64 9.10 8.07
N ALA A 221 -1.52 7.82 8.42
CA ALA A 221 -2.31 6.72 7.90
C ALA A 221 -2.96 5.94 9.04
N ARG A 222 -4.12 5.33 8.77
CA ARG A 222 -4.82 4.46 9.73
C ARG A 222 -5.27 3.19 9.04
N MET A 223 -4.80 2.05 9.52
CA MET A 223 -5.34 0.74 9.20
C MET A 223 -6.45 0.43 10.19
N GLN A 224 -7.65 0.20 9.70
CA GLN A 224 -8.81 -0.19 10.49
C GLN A 224 -9.15 -1.65 10.18
N SER A 225 -9.06 -2.51 11.17
CA SER A 225 -9.49 -3.91 11.08
C SER A 225 -11.00 -4.03 11.24
N GLU A 226 -11.63 -4.94 10.51
CA GLU A 226 -13.04 -5.31 10.73
C GLU A 226 -13.24 -5.97 12.11
N GLY A 227 -12.16 -6.39 12.74
CA GLY A 227 -12.13 -6.87 14.14
C GLY A 227 -12.34 -5.78 15.19
N GLY A 228 -12.34 -4.49 14.83
CA GLY A 228 -12.54 -3.35 15.73
C GLY A 228 -11.24 -2.73 16.26
N HIS A 229 -10.06 -3.29 15.95
CA HIS A 229 -8.77 -2.69 16.27
C HIS A 229 -8.35 -1.72 15.17
N ALA A 230 -7.41 -0.84 15.50
CA ALA A 230 -6.79 0.02 14.49
C ALA A 230 -5.32 0.27 14.79
N THR A 231 -4.56 0.54 13.74
CA THR A 231 -3.17 1.00 13.85
C THR A 231 -2.99 2.30 13.09
N GLU A 232 -2.50 3.32 13.77
CA GLU A 232 -2.12 4.60 13.16
C GLU A 232 -0.61 4.64 12.93
N LEU A 233 -0.21 5.15 11.76
CA LEU A 233 1.17 5.46 11.41
C LEU A 233 1.28 6.97 11.23
N ILE A 234 2.22 7.60 11.95
CA ILE A 234 2.40 9.05 11.97
C ILE A 234 3.86 9.34 11.68
N ILE A 235 4.15 10.01 10.56
CA ILE A 235 5.49 10.49 10.24
C ILE A 235 5.77 11.74 11.08
N GLU A 236 6.76 11.67 11.96
CA GLU A 236 7.20 12.78 12.83
C GLU A 236 8.34 13.57 12.19
N GLY A 237 9.14 12.92 11.35
CA GLY A 237 10.20 13.53 10.58
C GLY A 237 10.59 12.65 9.41
N MET A 238 10.93 13.27 8.28
CA MET A 238 11.38 12.57 7.08
C MET A 238 12.49 13.41 6.45
N GLU A 239 13.59 12.74 6.13
CA GLU A 239 14.79 13.33 5.56
C GLU A 239 15.16 12.53 4.32
N ARG A 240 15.38 13.21 3.20
CA ARG A 240 15.93 12.58 2.01
C ARG A 240 17.39 12.20 2.25
N ARG A 241 17.77 10.99 1.84
CA ARG A 241 19.12 10.46 1.98
C ARG A 241 19.49 9.71 0.70
N ASP A 242 20.38 10.30 -0.07
CA ASP A 242 20.91 9.69 -1.31
C ASP A 242 22.20 8.89 -1.04
N ASP A 243 22.73 8.94 0.19
CA ASP A 243 24.00 8.38 0.68
C ASP A 243 23.83 7.11 1.54
N LEU A 244 22.73 6.36 1.35
CA LEU A 244 22.46 5.16 2.14
C LEU A 244 23.34 3.99 1.71
N ASP A 245 24.20 3.52 2.62
CA ASP A 245 25.10 2.39 2.42
C ASP A 245 24.35 1.08 2.16
N ASP A 246 24.88 0.25 1.28
CA ASP A 246 24.35 -1.09 0.95
C ASP A 246 24.32 -2.00 2.18
N ASP A 247 25.32 -1.88 3.07
CA ASP A 247 25.40 -2.69 4.29
C ASP A 247 24.19 -2.48 5.22
N LEU A 248 23.56 -1.28 5.21
CA LEU A 248 22.34 -1.02 5.98
C LEU A 248 21.18 -1.96 5.63
N PHE A 249 21.17 -2.50 4.43
CA PHE A 249 20.12 -3.37 3.91
C PHE A 249 20.54 -4.84 3.85
N SER A 250 21.52 -5.23 4.67
CA SER A 250 21.92 -6.61 4.87
C SER A 250 21.24 -7.24 6.10
N PRO A 251 20.98 -8.56 6.12
CA PRO A 251 20.47 -9.23 7.33
C PRO A 251 21.38 -9.03 8.55
N ASN A 252 22.70 -8.98 8.35
CA ASN A 252 23.68 -8.77 9.42
C ASN A 252 23.60 -7.36 10.03
N ALA A 253 23.15 -6.36 9.27
CA ALA A 253 22.97 -5.00 9.76
C ALA A 253 21.80 -4.87 10.74
N LEU A 254 20.90 -5.85 10.81
CA LEU A 254 19.80 -5.84 11.78
C LEU A 254 20.28 -5.95 13.22
N GLU A 255 21.43 -6.60 13.44
CA GLU A 255 22.02 -6.87 14.75
C GLU A 255 22.93 -5.73 15.25
N ARG A 256 23.29 -4.79 14.34
CA ARG A 256 24.17 -3.65 14.68
C ARG A 256 23.33 -2.44 15.09
N PHE A 257 23.76 -1.78 16.16
CA PHE A 257 23.14 -0.56 16.69
C PHE A 257 23.80 0.69 16.15
#